data_d647a5b6d68f912c76f0b19dc62a985a
#
_entry.id   d647a5b6d68f912c76f0b19dc62a985a
#
_cell.length_a   1.000
_cell.length_b   1.000
_cell.length_c   1.000
_cell.angle_alpha   90.00
_cell.angle_beta   90.00
_cell.angle_gamma   90.00
#
_symmetry.space_group_name_H-M   'P 1'
#
loop_
_entity.id
_entity.type
_entity.pdbx_description
1 polymer ?
#
loop_
_entity_poly.entity_id
_entity_poly.type
_entity_poly.pdbx_seq_one_letter_code
_entity_poly.pdbx_strand_id
1 'polypeptide(L)'
;WTLLTYMFVHYDVWHILFNMLWLYWFGQIFLMSFSEKQMVGLYLLGGIAGGLLYLLSYNLFPYFDGKEGLMCGASASIIAIVVATAFRMPDYKVNLLFLGAISLKYIALVTIIIDLLSVTSANGGGHIAHLGGALLGYWFIVRWEKGKDLTAPVNKLIDKIVTGFKPRPKIKVSRPSNRSSSRPETDMEYRARKKKENDEIDSILDKIKKSGYTS
;
A
#
# COMPACT_ATOMS: atom_id res chain seq x y z
N TRP A 1 -2.84 22.98 1.17
CA TRP A 1 -3.14 22.03 0.11
C TRP A 1 -1.92 21.73 -0.76
N THR A 2 -1.04 22.72 -1.00
CA THR A 2 0.20 22.56 -1.80
C THR A 2 1.12 21.48 -1.23
N LEU A 3 1.20 21.33 0.10
CA LEU A 3 1.98 20.30 0.77
C LEU A 3 1.56 18.86 0.38
N LEU A 4 0.34 18.68 -0.11
CA LEU A 4 -0.16 17.40 -0.58
C LEU A 4 -0.10 17.28 -2.10
N THR A 5 -0.37 18.38 -2.83
CA THR A 5 -0.54 18.31 -4.29
C THR A 5 0.76 18.35 -5.06
N TYR A 6 1.84 18.92 -4.50
CA TYR A 6 3.13 19.04 -5.16
C TYR A 6 3.69 17.68 -5.64
N MET A 7 3.44 16.60 -4.88
CA MET A 7 3.93 15.26 -5.19
C MET A 7 3.27 14.61 -6.42
N PHE A 8 2.24 15.24 -6.97
CA PHE A 8 1.55 14.80 -8.19
C PHE A 8 1.83 15.69 -9.41
N VAL A 9 2.58 16.78 -9.23
CA VAL A 9 2.92 17.74 -10.27
C VAL A 9 4.37 17.52 -10.70
N HIS A 10 4.63 17.54 -12.01
CA HIS A 10 5.97 17.42 -12.59
C HIS A 10 6.12 18.50 -13.65
N TYR A 11 7.30 19.11 -13.77
CA TYR A 11 7.49 20.22 -14.72
C TYR A 11 7.98 19.80 -16.11
N ASP A 12 8.45 18.56 -16.29
CA ASP A 12 8.82 18.05 -17.60
C ASP A 12 8.54 16.55 -17.77
N VAL A 13 8.60 16.08 -19.02
CA VAL A 13 8.29 14.69 -19.39
C VAL A 13 9.31 13.71 -18.81
N TRP A 14 10.59 14.08 -18.78
CA TRP A 14 11.64 13.22 -18.23
C TRP A 14 11.49 13.08 -16.72
N HIS A 15 11.15 14.17 -16.05
CA HIS A 15 10.93 14.15 -14.60
C HIS A 15 9.77 13.22 -14.21
N ILE A 16 8.63 13.27 -14.91
CA ILE A 16 7.55 12.31 -14.62
C ILE A 16 7.92 10.88 -15.02
N LEU A 17 8.59 10.70 -16.18
CA LEU A 17 8.97 9.38 -16.66
C LEU A 17 9.87 8.66 -15.66
N PHE A 18 10.95 9.31 -15.19
CA PHE A 18 11.86 8.71 -14.22
C PHE A 18 11.19 8.46 -12.88
N ASN A 19 10.34 9.37 -12.39
CA ASN A 19 9.58 9.16 -11.17
C ASN A 19 8.67 7.92 -11.28
N MET A 20 7.93 7.80 -12.39
CA MET A 20 7.03 6.63 -12.58
C MET A 20 7.81 5.34 -12.75
N LEU A 21 8.95 5.35 -13.42
CA LEU A 21 9.81 4.19 -13.59
C LEU A 21 10.35 3.69 -12.24
N TRP A 22 10.84 4.60 -11.40
CA TRP A 22 11.30 4.29 -10.05
C TRP A 22 10.16 3.81 -9.16
N LEU A 23 9.00 4.46 -9.21
CA LEU A 23 7.82 4.04 -8.47
C LEU A 23 7.39 2.63 -8.88
N TYR A 24 7.39 2.33 -10.17
CA TYR A 24 7.05 1.01 -10.67
C TYR A 24 8.02 -0.07 -10.16
N TRP A 25 9.32 0.12 -10.36
CA TRP A 25 10.31 -0.90 -9.97
C TRP A 25 10.40 -1.09 -8.46
N PHE A 26 10.58 -0.02 -7.71
CA PHE A 26 10.68 -0.11 -6.25
C PHE A 26 9.34 -0.42 -5.59
N GLY A 27 8.23 -0.01 -6.20
CA GLY A 27 6.89 -0.40 -5.78
C GLY A 27 6.68 -1.92 -5.88
N GLN A 28 7.10 -2.56 -6.99
CA GLN A 28 7.02 -4.02 -7.12
C GLN A 28 7.84 -4.73 -6.03
N ILE A 29 9.05 -4.25 -5.75
CA ILE A 29 9.90 -4.86 -4.71
C ILE A 29 9.29 -4.61 -3.32
N PHE A 30 8.75 -3.42 -3.06
CA PHE A 30 8.06 -3.10 -1.81
C PHE A 30 6.87 -4.04 -1.55
N LEU A 31 6.08 -4.31 -2.58
CA LEU A 31 4.92 -5.20 -2.51
C LEU A 31 5.26 -6.68 -2.23
N MET A 32 6.53 -7.06 -2.35
CA MET A 32 6.98 -8.40 -1.91
C MET A 32 6.93 -8.56 -0.38
N SER A 33 6.95 -7.47 0.39
CA SER A 33 6.97 -7.49 1.86
C SER A 33 5.82 -6.73 2.52
N PHE A 34 5.14 -5.87 1.77
CA PHE A 34 4.11 -4.96 2.28
C PHE A 34 2.88 -4.95 1.37
N SER A 35 1.76 -4.45 1.87
CA SER A 35 0.51 -4.34 1.13
C SER A 35 0.44 -3.07 0.26
N GLU A 36 -0.44 -3.09 -0.75
CA GLU A 36 -0.76 -1.90 -1.57
C GLU A 36 -1.22 -0.71 -0.70
N LYS A 37 -2.02 -0.96 0.34
CA LYS A 37 -2.46 0.09 1.26
C LYS A 37 -1.28 0.74 1.98
N GLN A 38 -0.29 -0.06 2.39
CA GLN A 38 0.92 0.47 3.02
C GLN A 38 1.77 1.26 2.03
N MET A 39 1.84 0.82 0.78
CA MET A 39 2.54 1.57 -0.28
C MET A 39 1.90 2.94 -0.52
N VAL A 40 0.57 3.00 -0.66
CA VAL A 40 -0.16 4.27 -0.83
C VAL A 40 0.01 5.16 0.40
N GLY A 41 -0.16 4.60 1.60
CA GLY A 41 0.01 5.34 2.85
C GLY A 41 1.43 5.88 3.02
N LEU A 42 2.46 5.08 2.70
CA LEU A 42 3.86 5.50 2.77
C LEU A 42 4.20 6.55 1.71
N TYR A 43 3.65 6.41 0.49
CA TYR A 43 3.79 7.42 -0.56
C TYR A 43 3.29 8.80 -0.09
N LEU A 44 2.08 8.85 0.47
CA LEU A 44 1.50 10.10 0.96
C LEU A 44 2.27 10.67 2.14
N LEU A 45 2.60 9.85 3.13
CA LEU A 45 3.37 10.29 4.29
C LEU A 45 4.79 10.71 3.92
N GLY A 46 5.45 10.00 3.02
CA GLY A 46 6.78 10.33 2.51
C GLY A 46 6.83 11.68 1.82
N GLY A 47 5.83 11.95 0.96
CA GLY A 47 5.68 13.25 0.33
C GLY A 47 5.41 14.35 1.35
N ILE A 48 4.49 14.14 2.30
CA ILE A 48 4.21 15.14 3.35
C ILE A 48 5.47 15.41 4.18
N ALA A 49 6.22 14.38 4.59
CA ALA A 49 7.46 14.55 5.36
C ALA A 49 8.53 15.31 4.56
N GLY A 50 8.68 15.00 3.27
CA GLY A 50 9.56 15.74 2.36
C GLY A 50 9.19 17.22 2.28
N GLY A 51 7.91 17.51 2.05
CA GLY A 51 7.41 18.88 1.98
C GLY A 51 7.54 19.63 3.31
N LEU A 52 7.33 18.97 4.44
CA LEU A 52 7.53 19.58 5.76
C LEU A 52 9.01 19.90 6.00
N LEU A 53 9.92 18.97 5.68
CA LEU A 53 11.35 19.24 5.85
C LEU A 53 11.83 20.37 4.94
N TYR A 54 11.33 20.43 3.69
CA TYR A 54 11.56 21.54 2.79
C TYR A 54 11.11 22.88 3.42
N LEU A 55 9.85 22.97 3.87
CA LEU A 55 9.31 24.19 4.48
C LEU A 55 10.10 24.59 5.72
N LEU A 56 10.42 23.65 6.60
CA LEU A 56 11.24 23.92 7.79
C LEU A 56 12.62 24.45 7.41
N SER A 57 13.27 23.87 6.41
CA SER A 57 14.60 24.27 5.98
C SER A 57 14.61 25.71 5.43
N TYR A 58 13.65 26.04 4.59
CA TYR A 58 13.54 27.36 3.98
C TYR A 58 13.14 28.46 4.98
N ASN A 59 12.53 28.10 6.11
CA ASN A 59 12.16 29.07 7.14
C ASN A 59 13.16 29.16 8.30
N LEU A 60 14.01 28.15 8.51
CA LEU A 60 14.91 28.10 9.67
C LEU A 60 16.37 28.34 9.32
N PHE A 61 16.81 28.00 8.10
CA PHE A 61 18.22 28.12 7.74
C PHE A 61 18.51 29.40 6.96
N PRO A 62 19.39 30.29 7.46
CA PRO A 62 19.76 31.54 6.79
C PRO A 62 20.31 31.35 5.36
N TYR A 63 20.82 30.16 5.05
CA TYR A 63 21.28 29.81 3.70
C TYR A 63 20.19 29.98 2.63
N PHE A 64 18.92 29.79 3.00
CA PHE A 64 17.79 29.86 2.07
C PHE A 64 17.10 31.24 2.07
N ASP A 65 17.58 32.20 2.89
CA ASP A 65 16.99 33.53 2.92
C ASP A 65 17.07 34.21 1.55
N GLY A 66 15.91 34.73 1.10
CA GLY A 66 15.79 35.39 -0.21
C GLY A 66 15.87 34.45 -1.41
N LYS A 67 15.97 33.12 -1.22
CA LYS A 67 15.92 32.14 -2.30
C LYS A 67 14.49 31.68 -2.55
N GLU A 68 14.06 31.80 -3.80
CA GLU A 68 12.83 31.17 -4.24
C GLU A 68 13.08 29.68 -4.49
N GLY A 69 12.27 28.82 -3.92
CA GLY A 69 12.33 27.39 -4.12
C GLY A 69 11.03 26.88 -4.75
N LEU A 70 11.13 26.21 -5.87
CA LEU A 70 10.03 25.47 -6.47
C LEU A 70 10.18 24.00 -6.13
N MET A 71 9.19 23.41 -5.47
CA MET A 71 9.17 21.98 -5.15
C MET A 71 8.00 21.32 -5.88
N CYS A 72 8.33 20.34 -6.72
CA CYS A 72 7.34 19.48 -7.37
C CYS A 72 7.95 18.10 -7.64
N GLY A 73 7.10 17.10 -7.78
CA GLY A 73 7.50 15.73 -8.10
C GLY A 73 7.21 14.72 -7.00
N ALA A 74 7.05 13.48 -7.42
CA ALA A 74 6.78 12.33 -6.55
C ALA A 74 8.03 11.81 -5.82
N SER A 75 9.20 12.36 -6.09
CA SER A 75 10.50 11.77 -5.73
C SER A 75 10.70 11.58 -4.22
N ALA A 76 10.26 12.50 -3.38
CA ALA A 76 10.33 12.35 -1.92
C ALA A 76 9.49 11.15 -1.43
N SER A 77 8.29 10.97 -2.00
CA SER A 77 7.42 9.81 -1.75
C SER A 77 8.08 8.49 -2.20
N ILE A 78 8.70 8.52 -3.37
CA ILE A 78 9.37 7.35 -3.95
C ILE A 78 10.60 6.97 -3.12
N ILE A 79 11.41 7.95 -2.68
CA ILE A 79 12.57 7.70 -1.83
C ILE A 79 12.16 7.10 -0.48
N ALA A 80 11.00 7.49 0.08
CA ALA A 80 10.48 6.83 1.27
C ALA A 80 10.23 5.32 1.02
N ILE A 81 9.68 4.96 -0.15
CA ILE A 81 9.47 3.56 -0.55
C ILE A 81 10.82 2.86 -0.77
N VAL A 82 11.76 3.49 -1.46
CA VAL A 82 13.10 2.94 -1.73
C VAL A 82 13.84 2.63 -0.43
N VAL A 83 13.88 3.58 0.49
CA VAL A 83 14.55 3.43 1.78
C VAL A 83 13.87 2.36 2.63
N ALA A 84 12.54 2.37 2.73
CA ALA A 84 11.81 1.33 3.45
C ALA A 84 12.11 -0.06 2.87
N THR A 85 12.13 -0.21 1.55
CA THR A 85 12.44 -1.47 0.88
C THR A 85 13.88 -1.89 1.12
N ALA A 86 14.83 -0.96 1.05
CA ALA A 86 16.25 -1.23 1.27
C ALA A 86 16.54 -1.67 2.71
N PHE A 87 15.89 -1.09 3.71
CA PHE A 87 16.03 -1.53 5.10
C PHE A 87 15.34 -2.88 5.36
N ARG A 88 14.24 -3.17 4.66
CA ARG A 88 13.54 -4.46 4.79
C ARG A 88 14.27 -5.62 4.11
N MET A 89 14.85 -5.37 2.95
CA MET A 89 15.53 -6.37 2.11
C MET A 89 16.89 -5.84 1.62
N PRO A 90 17.88 -5.60 2.51
CA PRO A 90 19.11 -4.89 2.18
C PRO A 90 19.95 -5.59 1.11
N ASP A 91 19.92 -6.91 1.07
CA ASP A 91 20.75 -7.71 0.16
C ASP A 91 20.02 -8.13 -1.12
N TYR A 92 18.75 -7.71 -1.28
CA TYR A 92 18.02 -7.93 -2.53
C TYR A 92 18.73 -7.22 -3.68
N LYS A 93 19.00 -7.92 -4.77
CA LYS A 93 19.76 -7.42 -5.91
C LYS A 93 18.84 -6.95 -7.02
N VAL A 94 19.04 -5.73 -7.47
CA VAL A 94 18.41 -5.16 -8.65
C VAL A 94 19.42 -5.11 -9.77
N ASN A 95 19.07 -5.65 -10.93
CA ASN A 95 19.92 -5.57 -12.12
C ASN A 95 19.73 -4.19 -12.77
N LEU A 96 20.71 -3.32 -12.59
CA LEU A 96 20.75 -2.02 -13.26
C LEU A 96 21.44 -2.15 -14.62
N LEU A 97 20.84 -1.50 -15.63
CA LEU A 97 21.42 -1.43 -16.95
C LEU A 97 22.84 -0.84 -16.86
N PHE A 98 23.83 -1.50 -17.43
CA PHE A 98 25.26 -1.15 -17.42
C PHE A 98 26.03 -1.34 -16.11
N LEU A 99 25.35 -1.45 -14.94
CA LEU A 99 26.04 -1.56 -13.64
C LEU A 99 25.94 -2.98 -13.04
N GLY A 100 25.10 -3.85 -13.62
CA GLY A 100 24.90 -5.21 -13.13
C GLY A 100 24.02 -5.28 -11.87
N ALA A 101 24.22 -6.33 -11.08
CA ALA A 101 23.40 -6.62 -9.91
C ALA A 101 23.89 -5.84 -8.69
N ILE A 102 23.14 -4.83 -8.25
CA ILE A 102 23.45 -3.99 -7.08
C ILE A 102 22.43 -4.25 -5.97
N SER A 103 22.90 -4.40 -4.73
CA SER A 103 22.02 -4.59 -3.57
C SER A 103 21.30 -3.28 -3.21
N LEU A 104 20.03 -3.39 -2.78
CA LEU A 104 19.19 -2.25 -2.44
C LEU A 104 19.80 -1.29 -1.41
N LYS A 105 20.52 -1.82 -0.41
CA LYS A 105 21.22 -1.01 0.59
C LYS A 105 22.18 -0.01 -0.03
N TYR A 106 22.88 -0.39 -1.10
CA TYR A 106 23.82 0.52 -1.78
C TYR A 106 23.09 1.54 -2.64
N ILE A 107 21.98 1.18 -3.28
CA ILE A 107 21.15 2.12 -4.04
C ILE A 107 20.62 3.20 -3.10
N ALA A 108 20.00 2.82 -1.98
CA ALA A 108 19.48 3.77 -0.99
C ALA A 108 20.60 4.64 -0.38
N LEU A 109 21.76 4.04 -0.03
CA LEU A 109 22.89 4.77 0.53
C LEU A 109 23.42 5.82 -0.44
N VAL A 110 23.66 5.44 -1.69
CA VAL A 110 24.17 6.35 -2.73
C VAL A 110 23.16 7.48 -2.99
N THR A 111 21.88 7.19 -3.06
CA THR A 111 20.83 8.19 -3.23
C THR A 111 20.87 9.21 -2.08
N ILE A 112 20.92 8.76 -0.82
CA ILE A 112 20.99 9.65 0.36
C ILE A 112 22.27 10.49 0.35
N ILE A 113 23.42 9.91 -0.02
CA ILE A 113 24.68 10.65 -0.10
C ILE A 113 24.62 11.73 -1.18
N ILE A 114 24.07 11.41 -2.36
CA ILE A 114 23.91 12.40 -3.44
C ILE A 114 22.99 13.53 -2.97
N ASP A 115 21.86 13.22 -2.31
CA ASP A 115 20.96 14.24 -1.80
C ASP A 115 21.63 15.13 -0.75
N LEU A 116 22.38 14.56 0.19
CA LEU A 116 23.12 15.33 1.20
C LEU A 116 24.17 16.28 0.57
N LEU A 117 24.91 15.80 -0.41
CA LEU A 117 25.92 16.62 -1.09
C LEU A 117 25.31 17.70 -2.00
N SER A 118 24.06 17.49 -2.43
CA SER A 118 23.36 18.39 -3.36
C SER A 118 22.43 19.40 -2.68
N VAL A 119 22.38 19.45 -1.35
CA VAL A 119 21.53 20.39 -0.58
C VAL A 119 21.82 21.87 -0.94
N THR A 120 23.06 22.18 -1.31
CA THR A 120 23.47 23.52 -1.72
C THR A 120 23.44 23.77 -3.23
N SER A 121 22.93 22.83 -4.01
CA SER A 121 22.76 22.96 -5.46
C SER A 121 21.59 23.87 -5.84
N ALA A 122 21.45 24.15 -7.12
CA ALA A 122 20.31 24.93 -7.65
C ALA A 122 18.94 24.31 -7.29
N ASN A 123 18.87 22.97 -7.12
CA ASN A 123 17.67 22.26 -6.67
C ASN A 123 17.78 21.77 -5.22
N GLY A 124 18.46 22.51 -4.36
CA GLY A 124 18.68 22.13 -2.95
C GLY A 124 17.39 21.81 -2.20
N GLY A 125 16.30 22.52 -2.49
CA GLY A 125 14.99 22.24 -1.91
C GLY A 125 14.45 20.87 -2.25
N GLY A 126 14.60 20.41 -3.48
CA GLY A 126 14.24 19.05 -3.89
C GLY A 126 15.04 17.97 -3.13
N HIS A 127 16.35 18.17 -2.99
CA HIS A 127 17.23 17.26 -2.25
C HIS A 127 16.88 17.20 -0.76
N ILE A 128 16.50 18.33 -0.16
CA ILE A 128 16.00 18.37 1.23
C ILE A 128 14.68 17.58 1.36
N ALA A 129 13.76 17.75 0.42
CA ALA A 129 12.52 16.98 0.42
C ALA A 129 12.79 15.46 0.31
N HIS A 130 13.77 15.05 -0.50
CA HIS A 130 14.19 13.65 -0.58
C HIS A 130 14.67 13.09 0.77
N LEU A 131 15.48 13.88 1.50
CA LEU A 131 15.94 13.48 2.83
C LEU A 131 14.77 13.34 3.81
N GLY A 132 13.75 14.18 3.71
CA GLY A 132 12.51 14.04 4.50
C GLY A 132 11.76 12.74 4.19
N GLY A 133 11.67 12.40 2.91
CA GLY A 133 11.13 11.11 2.46
C GLY A 133 11.94 9.93 2.99
N ALA A 134 13.27 9.99 2.90
CA ALA A 134 14.18 8.95 3.38
C ALA A 134 14.03 8.71 4.89
N LEU A 135 13.99 9.77 5.69
CA LEU A 135 13.77 9.70 7.14
C LEU A 135 12.44 9.03 7.48
N LEU A 136 11.37 9.36 6.75
CA LEU A 136 10.08 8.71 6.97
C LEU A 136 10.08 7.24 6.55
N GLY A 137 10.72 6.90 5.44
CA GLY A 137 10.88 5.51 4.99
C GLY A 137 11.61 4.65 6.02
N TYR A 138 12.69 5.18 6.60
CA TYR A 138 13.40 4.53 7.71
C TYR A 138 12.50 4.40 8.95
N TRP A 139 11.81 5.48 9.36
CA TRP A 139 10.92 5.44 10.51
C TRP A 139 9.75 4.46 10.32
N PHE A 140 9.23 4.32 9.11
CA PHE A 140 8.22 3.31 8.80
C PHE A 140 8.71 1.91 9.14
N ILE A 141 9.94 1.53 8.77
CA ILE A 141 10.52 0.21 9.09
C ILE A 141 10.71 0.04 10.59
N VAL A 142 11.28 1.02 11.29
CA VAL A 142 11.48 0.96 12.74
C VAL A 142 10.16 0.77 13.49
N ARG A 143 9.07 1.37 13.02
CA ARG A 143 7.73 1.20 13.59
C ARG A 143 7.14 -0.16 13.24
N TRP A 144 7.34 -0.58 12.00
CA TRP A 144 6.87 -1.88 11.51
C TRP A 144 7.49 -3.05 12.28
N GLU A 145 8.79 -3.04 12.54
CA GLU A 145 9.49 -4.06 13.33
C GLU A 145 8.97 -4.15 14.77
N LYS A 146 8.41 -3.07 15.29
CA LYS A 146 7.71 -3.03 16.58
C LYS A 146 6.23 -3.41 16.49
N GLY A 147 5.78 -3.98 15.40
CA GLY A 147 4.38 -4.37 15.16
C GLY A 147 3.40 -3.19 14.99
N LYS A 148 3.89 -1.99 14.65
CA LYS A 148 3.07 -0.77 14.51
C LYS A 148 3.09 -0.29 13.07
N ASP A 149 1.94 -0.26 12.42
CA ASP A 149 1.80 0.26 11.07
C ASP A 149 1.62 1.80 11.09
N LEU A 150 2.66 2.51 10.65
CA LEU A 150 2.66 3.98 10.56
C LEU A 150 1.62 4.50 9.56
N THR A 151 1.28 3.70 8.55
CA THR A 151 0.35 4.10 7.48
C THR A 151 -1.13 3.89 7.85
N ALA A 152 -1.40 3.14 8.93
CA ALA A 152 -2.76 2.77 9.32
C ALA A 152 -3.73 3.97 9.52
N PRO A 153 -3.33 5.12 10.12
CA PRO A 153 -4.23 6.27 10.23
C PRO A 153 -4.62 6.85 8.87
N VAL A 154 -3.65 6.97 7.95
CA VAL A 154 -3.88 7.49 6.60
C VAL A 154 -4.80 6.54 5.82
N ASN A 155 -4.54 5.24 5.89
CA ASN A 155 -5.34 4.22 5.23
C ASN A 155 -6.78 4.20 5.74
N LYS A 156 -7.00 4.37 7.05
CA LYS A 156 -8.35 4.50 7.62
C LYS A 156 -9.08 5.73 7.08
N LEU A 157 -8.38 6.86 6.93
CA LEU A 157 -8.96 8.06 6.36
C LEU A 157 -9.35 7.85 4.89
N ILE A 158 -8.46 7.25 4.09
CA ILE A 158 -8.72 6.91 2.69
C ILE A 158 -9.92 5.96 2.59
N ASP A 159 -9.94 4.90 3.38
CA ASP A 159 -11.04 3.93 3.40
C ASP A 159 -12.38 4.62 3.76
N LYS A 160 -12.38 5.55 4.71
CA LYS A 160 -13.57 6.32 5.09
C LYS A 160 -14.07 7.20 3.94
N ILE A 161 -13.16 7.85 3.22
CA ILE A 161 -13.50 8.66 2.04
C ILE A 161 -14.08 7.76 0.94
N VAL A 162 -13.37 6.69 0.58
CA VAL A 162 -13.77 5.78 -0.50
C VAL A 162 -15.10 5.09 -0.19
N THR A 163 -15.31 4.64 1.06
CA THR A 163 -16.57 3.99 1.46
C THR A 163 -17.74 4.97 1.54
N GLY A 164 -17.45 6.25 1.84
CA GLY A 164 -18.48 7.31 1.82
C GLY A 164 -19.09 7.54 0.43
N PHE A 165 -18.31 7.30 -0.64
CA PHE A 165 -18.75 7.42 -2.03
C PHE A 165 -19.31 6.11 -2.62
N LYS A 166 -19.12 4.96 -1.96
CA LYS A 166 -19.69 3.69 -2.44
C LYS A 166 -21.18 3.63 -2.09
N PRO A 167 -22.08 3.40 -3.08
CA PRO A 167 -23.48 3.16 -2.77
C PRO A 167 -23.58 1.92 -1.87
N ARG A 168 -24.24 2.07 -0.72
CA ARG A 168 -24.49 0.94 0.18
C ARG A 168 -25.30 -0.11 -0.59
N PRO A 169 -24.82 -1.35 -0.72
CA PRO A 169 -25.61 -2.40 -1.33
C PRO A 169 -26.87 -2.56 -0.49
N LYS A 170 -28.02 -2.25 -1.07
CA LYS A 170 -29.30 -2.60 -0.47
C LYS A 170 -29.42 -4.11 -0.55
N ILE A 171 -29.08 -4.81 0.52
CA ILE A 171 -29.35 -6.24 0.64
C ILE A 171 -30.88 -6.36 0.66
N LYS A 172 -31.48 -6.67 -0.49
CA LYS A 172 -32.85 -7.12 -0.55
C LYS A 172 -32.86 -8.53 0.03
N VAL A 173 -33.11 -8.64 1.33
CA VAL A 173 -33.51 -9.92 1.92
C VAL A 173 -34.82 -10.27 1.31
N SER A 174 -34.85 -11.01 0.22
CA SER A 174 -36.03 -11.69 -0.25
C SER A 174 -36.31 -12.79 0.77
N ARG A 175 -37.11 -12.52 1.76
CA ARG A 175 -37.73 -13.61 2.52
C ARG A 175 -38.48 -14.44 1.50
N PRO A 176 -38.22 -15.75 1.37
CA PRO A 176 -39.08 -16.58 0.56
C PRO A 176 -40.46 -16.45 1.14
N SER A 177 -41.35 -15.89 0.34
CA SER A 177 -42.79 -15.80 0.67
C SER A 177 -43.39 -17.20 0.54
N ASN A 178 -42.95 -18.11 1.40
CA ASN A 178 -43.56 -19.39 1.53
C ASN A 178 -44.67 -19.29 2.60
N ARG A 179 -45.61 -18.35 2.38
CA ARG A 179 -46.97 -18.50 2.92
C ARG A 179 -47.75 -19.41 1.99
N SER A 180 -47.28 -20.64 1.79
CA SER A 180 -48.16 -21.76 1.60
C SER A 180 -48.87 -21.93 2.95
N SER A 181 -50.15 -21.78 2.99
CA SER A 181 -51.02 -22.19 4.11
C SER A 181 -51.00 -23.70 4.17
N SER A 182 -49.86 -24.29 4.47
CA SER A 182 -49.76 -25.71 4.74
C SER A 182 -50.17 -25.92 6.20
N ARG A 183 -51.22 -26.69 6.38
CA ARG A 183 -51.60 -27.36 7.62
C ARG A 183 -50.31 -27.76 8.38
N PRO A 184 -50.24 -27.52 9.70
CA PRO A 184 -49.08 -27.97 10.48
C PRO A 184 -48.81 -29.44 10.21
N GLU A 185 -47.56 -29.75 9.82
CA GLU A 185 -47.14 -31.13 9.57
C GLU A 185 -47.38 -31.97 10.83
N THR A 186 -48.06 -33.08 10.69
CA THR A 186 -48.30 -33.98 11.82
C THR A 186 -47.01 -34.70 12.21
N ASP A 187 -46.89 -35.11 13.49
CA ASP A 187 -45.71 -35.86 13.98
C ASP A 187 -45.40 -37.11 13.12
N MET A 188 -46.41 -37.74 12.56
CA MET A 188 -46.24 -38.90 11.67
C MET A 188 -45.67 -38.50 10.33
N GLU A 189 -46.13 -37.40 9.73
CA GLU A 189 -45.59 -36.86 8.46
C GLU A 189 -44.18 -36.43 8.61
N TYR A 190 -43.82 -35.76 9.71
CA TYR A 190 -42.44 -35.36 10.05
C TYR A 190 -41.52 -36.59 10.17
N ARG A 191 -41.93 -37.62 10.91
CA ARG A 191 -41.16 -38.83 11.09
C ARG A 191 -40.98 -39.58 9.77
N ALA A 192 -41.98 -39.63 8.92
CA ALA A 192 -41.93 -40.28 7.62
C ALA A 192 -40.94 -39.55 6.68
N ARG A 193 -41.00 -38.21 6.66
CA ARG A 193 -40.05 -37.36 5.88
C ARG A 193 -38.63 -37.56 6.36
N LYS A 194 -38.40 -37.50 7.66
CA LYS A 194 -37.07 -37.67 8.26
C LYS A 194 -36.47 -39.03 8.02
N LYS A 195 -37.32 -40.07 8.04
CA LYS A 195 -36.88 -41.45 7.68
C LYS A 195 -36.46 -41.50 6.23
N LYS A 196 -37.21 -40.92 5.31
CA LYS A 196 -36.90 -40.91 3.88
C LYS A 196 -35.60 -40.16 3.58
N GLU A 197 -35.35 -39.02 4.25
CA GLU A 197 -34.10 -38.26 4.16
C GLU A 197 -32.91 -39.08 4.67
N ASN A 198 -33.06 -39.81 5.78
CA ASN A 198 -31.99 -40.69 6.29
C ASN A 198 -31.71 -41.89 5.35
N ASP A 199 -32.75 -42.52 4.82
CA ASP A 199 -32.60 -43.61 3.87
C ASP A 199 -31.92 -43.16 2.57
N GLU A 200 -32.13 -41.89 2.15
CA GLU A 200 -31.47 -41.29 1.00
C GLU A 200 -29.98 -41.00 1.30
N ILE A 201 -29.71 -40.46 2.50
CA ILE A 201 -28.32 -40.23 2.97
C ILE A 201 -27.56 -41.57 3.06
N ASP A 202 -28.16 -42.62 3.63
CA ASP A 202 -27.53 -43.94 3.74
C ASP A 202 -27.25 -44.54 2.35
N SER A 203 -28.18 -44.36 1.39
CA SER A 203 -27.97 -44.79 0.01
C SER A 203 -26.80 -44.04 -0.67
N ILE A 204 -26.65 -42.76 -0.41
CA ILE A 204 -25.53 -41.93 -0.92
C ILE A 204 -24.22 -42.37 -0.27
N LEU A 205 -24.20 -42.61 1.03
CA LEU A 205 -23.04 -43.10 1.77
C LEU A 205 -22.59 -44.49 1.26
N ASP A 206 -23.54 -45.38 1.00
CA ASP A 206 -23.25 -46.71 0.41
C ASP A 206 -22.68 -46.61 -1.00
N LYS A 207 -23.18 -45.67 -1.81
CA LYS A 207 -22.61 -45.44 -3.15
C LYS A 207 -21.18 -44.90 -3.06
N ILE A 208 -20.92 -43.97 -2.14
CA ILE A 208 -19.57 -43.41 -1.91
C ILE A 208 -18.64 -44.51 -1.42
N LYS A 209 -19.10 -45.38 -0.50
CA LYS A 209 -18.32 -46.49 0.02
C LYS A 209 -18.00 -47.55 -1.03
N LYS A 210 -18.92 -47.81 -1.97
CA LYS A 210 -18.72 -48.75 -3.09
C LYS A 210 -17.87 -48.19 -4.21
N SER A 211 -17.90 -46.88 -4.45
CA SER A 211 -17.09 -46.21 -5.48
C SER A 211 -15.63 -46.05 -5.09
N GLY A 212 -15.24 -46.31 -3.83
CA GLY A 212 -13.89 -46.23 -3.32
C GLY A 212 -13.33 -44.79 -3.44
N TYR A 213 -12.87 -44.22 -2.34
CA TYR A 213 -11.94 -43.10 -2.43
C TYR A 213 -10.63 -43.66 -2.99
N THR A 214 -10.43 -43.60 -4.29
CA THR A 214 -9.09 -43.71 -4.85
C THR A 214 -8.42 -42.36 -4.66
N SER A 215 -7.54 -42.29 -3.65
CA SER A 215 -6.57 -41.22 -3.44
C SER A 215 -5.59 -41.11 -4.60
#